data_e78f55e6680e6351e91af69794d37f31
#
_entry.id   e78f55e6680e6351e91af69794d37f31
#
_cell.length_a   1.000
_cell.length_b   1.000
_cell.length_c   1.000
_cell.angle_alpha   90.00
_cell.angle_beta   90.00
_cell.angle_gamma   90.00
#
_symmetry.space_group_name_H-M   'P 1'
#
loop_
_entity.id
_entity.type
_entity.pdbx_description
1 polymer ?
#
loop_
_entity_poly.entity_id
_entity_poly.type
_entity_poly.pdbx_seq_one_letter_code
_entity_poly.pdbx_strand_id
1 'polypeptide(L)'
;MSHHIARRSLVKEISEKGIKDPRVLEAIYNIPRHIFVDSIFKSRAYKDMSLPIGHKQTISQPFIVAKMTEILIQGNILQQKPLGDVLEVGTGCGYQAAVLSNFCKRLYSAERIEALSLRAKKNLKSLDINNVEVKFSDIKNGWPEKKFFDAIICTAAIPDITNSLLEQLKVNGKLIFPKGNDTGQNLVLITKRRKGRIEEEILDRVLFVPMLDGEVKINQ
;
A
#
# COMPACT_ATOMS: atom_id res chain seq x y z
N MET A 1 19.64 16.90 -11.99
CA MET A 1 18.80 17.54 -10.95
C MET A 1 18.96 16.73 -9.66
N SER A 2 19.30 17.34 -8.55
CA SER A 2 19.43 16.62 -7.27
C SER A 2 18.09 15.99 -6.91
N HIS A 3 18.08 14.70 -6.50
CA HIS A 3 16.86 14.01 -6.05
C HIS A 3 16.12 14.78 -4.94
N HIS A 4 16.83 15.57 -4.13
CA HIS A 4 16.23 16.40 -3.08
C HIS A 4 15.23 17.43 -3.63
N ILE A 5 15.58 18.14 -4.72
CA ILE A 5 14.68 19.13 -5.33
C ILE A 5 13.43 18.44 -5.86
N ALA A 6 13.60 17.31 -6.57
CA ALA A 6 12.47 16.56 -7.11
C ALA A 6 11.54 16.01 -6.01
N ARG A 7 12.09 15.53 -4.89
CA ARG A 7 11.31 15.09 -3.72
C ARG A 7 10.52 16.23 -3.08
N ARG A 8 11.14 17.40 -2.89
CA ARG A 8 10.46 18.60 -2.36
C ARG A 8 9.31 19.03 -3.25
N SER A 9 9.54 19.05 -4.58
CA SER A 9 8.49 19.39 -5.55
C SER A 9 7.31 18.41 -5.48
N LEU A 10 7.59 17.09 -5.40
CA LEU A 10 6.55 16.07 -5.25
C LEU A 10 5.76 16.26 -3.96
N VAL A 11 6.44 16.44 -2.82
CA VAL A 11 5.77 16.61 -1.51
C VAL A 11 4.89 17.85 -1.51
N LYS A 12 5.38 18.96 -2.11
CA LYS A 12 4.56 20.18 -2.26
C LYS A 12 3.31 19.90 -3.10
N GLU A 13 3.47 19.24 -4.25
CA GLU A 13 2.36 18.90 -5.15
C GLU A 13 1.29 18.05 -4.46
N ILE A 14 1.68 16.99 -3.74
CA ILE A 14 0.71 16.12 -3.06
C ILE A 14 0.06 16.79 -1.84
N SER A 15 0.77 17.70 -1.17
CA SER A 15 0.20 18.53 -0.10
C SER A 15 -0.86 19.49 -0.64
N GLU A 16 -0.61 20.13 -1.78
CA GLU A 16 -1.57 21.01 -2.48
C GLU A 16 -2.81 20.21 -2.97
N LYS A 17 -2.65 18.92 -3.27
CA LYS A 17 -3.75 17.99 -3.60
C LYS A 17 -4.54 17.50 -2.38
N GLY A 18 -4.16 17.86 -1.16
CA GLY A 18 -4.96 17.64 0.04
C GLY A 18 -4.38 16.67 1.07
N ILE A 19 -3.16 16.16 0.91
CA ILE A 19 -2.46 15.43 1.98
C ILE A 19 -2.03 16.42 3.05
N LYS A 20 -2.49 16.21 4.29
CA LYS A 20 -2.31 17.15 5.40
C LYS A 20 -1.41 16.65 6.53
N ASP A 21 -1.28 15.32 6.69
CA ASP A 21 -0.46 14.76 7.77
C ASP A 21 1.04 14.95 7.44
N PRO A 22 1.76 15.77 8.23
CA PRO A 22 3.17 16.06 7.97
C PRO A 22 4.05 14.81 8.04
N ARG A 23 3.68 13.80 8.82
CA ARG A 23 4.42 12.55 8.94
C ARG A 23 4.34 11.74 7.65
N VAL A 24 3.17 11.74 6.99
CA VAL A 24 2.99 11.09 5.68
C VAL A 24 3.80 11.83 4.61
N LEU A 25 3.76 13.15 4.59
CA LEU A 25 4.58 13.97 3.69
C LEU A 25 6.08 13.71 3.90
N GLU A 26 6.52 13.60 5.14
CA GLU A 26 7.90 13.27 5.50
C GLU A 26 8.29 11.85 5.06
N ALA A 27 7.43 10.85 5.24
CA ALA A 27 7.67 9.50 4.77
C ALA A 27 7.81 9.45 3.24
N ILE A 28 6.93 10.12 2.48
CA ILE A 28 7.04 10.24 1.01
C ILE A 28 8.35 10.94 0.61
N TYR A 29 8.79 11.96 1.36
CA TYR A 29 10.05 12.64 1.10
C TYR A 29 11.26 11.75 1.36
N ASN A 30 11.26 11.00 2.46
CA ASN A 30 12.40 10.21 2.90
C ASN A 30 12.58 8.92 2.10
N ILE A 31 11.48 8.24 1.72
CA ILE A 31 11.56 7.00 0.94
C ILE A 31 11.96 7.29 -0.52
N PRO A 32 13.11 6.78 -0.99
CA PRO A 32 13.67 7.09 -2.30
C PRO A 32 12.95 6.33 -3.42
N ARG A 33 11.83 6.86 -3.92
CA ARG A 33 10.96 6.18 -4.89
C ARG A 33 11.70 5.69 -6.15
N HIS A 34 12.81 6.35 -6.55
CA HIS A 34 13.63 5.94 -7.70
C HIS A 34 14.32 4.57 -7.54
N ILE A 35 14.41 4.01 -6.32
CA ILE A 35 14.92 2.65 -6.08
C ILE A 35 13.88 1.59 -6.50
N PHE A 36 12.61 1.93 -6.46
CA PHE A 36 11.49 1.02 -6.70
C PHE A 36 11.08 0.92 -8.17
N VAL A 37 11.66 1.72 -9.05
CA VAL A 37 11.37 1.74 -10.50
C VAL A 37 12.57 1.26 -11.31
N ASP A 38 12.33 0.86 -12.54
CA ASP A 38 13.39 0.50 -13.47
C ASP A 38 14.21 1.72 -13.92
N SER A 39 15.44 1.50 -14.36
CA SER A 39 16.40 2.57 -14.71
C SER A 39 15.83 3.58 -15.70
N ILE A 40 15.05 3.12 -16.69
CA ILE A 40 14.43 3.95 -17.73
C ILE A 40 13.38 4.93 -17.16
N PHE A 41 12.83 4.64 -15.99
CA PHE A 41 11.80 5.47 -15.33
C PHE A 41 12.33 6.34 -14.20
N LYS A 42 13.64 6.26 -13.85
CA LYS A 42 14.22 7.01 -12.73
C LYS A 42 14.02 8.51 -12.84
N SER A 43 14.07 9.07 -14.06
CA SER A 43 13.82 10.50 -14.30
C SER A 43 12.38 10.93 -13.99
N ARG A 44 11.43 9.99 -14.02
CA ARG A 44 10.01 10.22 -13.74
C ARG A 44 9.61 9.77 -12.32
N ALA A 45 10.54 9.20 -11.56
CA ALA A 45 10.23 8.59 -10.25
C ALA A 45 9.58 9.56 -9.26
N TYR A 46 9.83 10.85 -9.39
CA TYR A 46 9.28 11.91 -8.53
C TYR A 46 8.19 12.75 -9.21
N LYS A 47 7.59 12.25 -10.29
CA LYS A 47 6.33 12.78 -10.83
C LYS A 47 5.17 12.09 -10.12
N ASP A 48 4.09 12.82 -9.86
CA ASP A 48 2.90 12.27 -9.23
C ASP A 48 2.06 11.45 -10.24
N MET A 49 2.60 10.30 -10.62
CA MET A 49 2.01 9.35 -11.57
C MET A 49 2.39 7.91 -11.26
N SER A 50 1.57 6.95 -11.70
CA SER A 50 1.93 5.53 -11.71
C SER A 50 2.98 5.25 -12.77
N LEU A 51 3.85 4.25 -12.53
CA LEU A 51 4.90 3.83 -13.47
C LEU A 51 4.93 2.30 -13.57
N PRO A 52 5.29 1.71 -14.71
CA PRO A 52 5.43 0.27 -14.85
C PRO A 52 6.56 -0.28 -13.96
N ILE A 53 6.35 -1.47 -13.42
CA ILE A 53 7.36 -2.23 -12.64
C ILE A 53 7.60 -3.64 -13.19
N GLY A 54 7.13 -3.92 -14.41
CA GLY A 54 7.13 -5.24 -15.02
C GLY A 54 5.87 -6.05 -14.70
N HIS A 55 5.75 -7.22 -15.33
CA HIS A 55 4.66 -8.18 -15.10
C HIS A 55 3.25 -7.58 -15.23
N LYS A 56 3.07 -6.56 -16.08
CA LYS A 56 1.82 -5.78 -16.23
C LYS A 56 1.36 -5.12 -14.91
N GLN A 57 2.28 -4.89 -13.96
CA GLN A 57 2.03 -4.22 -12.71
C GLN A 57 2.64 -2.81 -12.70
N THR A 58 2.16 -1.97 -11.78
CA THR A 58 2.62 -0.59 -11.64
C THR A 58 2.96 -0.26 -10.19
N ILE A 59 3.91 0.64 -9.99
CA ILE A 59 4.02 1.38 -8.73
C ILE A 59 2.95 2.46 -8.71
N SER A 60 2.17 2.52 -7.65
CA SER A 60 1.06 3.47 -7.53
C SER A 60 1.54 4.92 -7.53
N GLN A 61 0.66 5.83 -7.96
CA GLN A 61 0.86 7.28 -7.91
C GLN A 61 1.17 7.72 -6.47
N PRO A 62 2.20 8.56 -6.23
CA PRO A 62 2.58 9.02 -4.89
C PRO A 62 1.43 9.62 -4.07
N PHE A 63 0.57 10.43 -4.70
CA PHE A 63 -0.61 10.98 -4.06
C PHE A 63 -1.53 9.87 -3.49
N ILE A 64 -1.77 8.82 -4.25
CA ILE A 64 -2.62 7.70 -3.82
C ILE A 64 -1.97 6.93 -2.67
N VAL A 65 -0.66 6.66 -2.74
CA VAL A 65 0.10 6.04 -1.65
C VAL A 65 -0.01 6.86 -0.37
N ALA A 66 0.20 8.17 -0.46
CA ALA A 66 0.08 9.09 0.67
C ALA A 66 -1.36 9.11 1.22
N LYS A 67 -2.37 9.20 0.36
CA LYS A 67 -3.78 9.25 0.74
C LYS A 67 -4.23 7.98 1.46
N MET A 68 -3.94 6.81 0.90
CA MET A 68 -4.29 5.54 1.54
C MET A 68 -3.59 5.39 2.90
N THR A 69 -2.32 5.79 3.00
CA THR A 69 -1.57 5.80 4.26
C THR A 69 -2.20 6.75 5.27
N GLU A 70 -2.47 8.01 4.89
CA GLU A 70 -3.06 9.03 5.76
C GLU A 70 -4.41 8.56 6.33
N ILE A 71 -5.29 7.99 5.51
CA ILE A 71 -6.61 7.49 5.92
C ILE A 71 -6.47 6.35 6.94
N LEU A 72 -5.53 5.42 6.73
CA LEU A 72 -5.33 4.31 7.67
C LEU A 72 -4.85 4.78 9.03
N ILE A 73 -3.96 5.79 9.09
CA ILE A 73 -3.40 6.29 10.35
C ILE A 73 -4.30 7.32 11.04
N GLN A 74 -5.32 7.87 10.36
CA GLN A 74 -6.29 8.78 10.97
C GLN A 74 -6.98 8.14 12.19
N GLY A 75 -7.10 8.91 13.29
CA GLY A 75 -7.64 8.44 14.56
C GLY A 75 -6.57 7.98 15.55
N ASN A 76 -5.38 7.59 15.09
CA ASN A 76 -4.21 7.33 15.94
C ASN A 76 -3.37 8.61 16.18
N ILE A 77 -3.73 9.73 15.52
CA ILE A 77 -3.02 11.01 15.59
C ILE A 77 -3.00 11.55 17.02
N LEU A 78 -4.12 11.48 17.72
CA LEU A 78 -4.23 11.96 19.10
C LEU A 78 -3.41 11.13 20.10
N GLN A 79 -3.10 9.88 19.78
CA GLN A 79 -2.35 8.98 20.65
C GLN A 79 -0.87 8.88 20.29
N GLN A 80 -0.42 9.44 19.15
CA GLN A 80 0.96 9.34 18.63
C GLN A 80 1.51 7.90 18.59
N LYS A 81 0.64 6.90 18.64
CA LYS A 81 1.01 5.49 18.65
C LYS A 81 0.99 4.92 17.24
N PRO A 82 2.02 4.16 16.84
CA PRO A 82 1.96 3.44 15.57
C PRO A 82 0.82 2.41 15.60
N LEU A 83 0.30 2.05 14.43
CA LEU A 83 -0.51 0.85 14.27
C LEU A 83 0.27 -0.37 14.79
N GLY A 84 -0.41 -1.39 15.25
CA GLY A 84 0.22 -2.66 15.60
C GLY A 84 0.63 -3.44 14.35
N ASP A 85 -0.03 -4.58 14.13
CA ASP A 85 0.15 -5.39 12.93
C ASP A 85 -0.73 -4.88 11.79
N VAL A 86 -0.15 -4.70 10.61
CA VAL A 86 -0.82 -4.25 9.39
C VAL A 86 -0.64 -5.29 8.30
N LEU A 87 -1.66 -5.51 7.46
CA LEU A 87 -1.59 -6.37 6.29
C LEU A 87 -1.64 -5.54 5.01
N GLU A 88 -0.73 -5.81 4.09
CA GLU A 88 -0.77 -5.32 2.71
C GLU A 88 -0.99 -6.48 1.75
N VAL A 89 -1.99 -6.35 0.88
CA VAL A 89 -2.29 -7.28 -0.21
C VAL A 89 -1.86 -6.65 -1.53
N GLY A 90 -0.80 -7.20 -2.14
CA GLY A 90 -0.18 -6.66 -3.35
C GLY A 90 1.06 -5.81 -3.04
N THR A 91 2.17 -6.45 -2.69
CA THR A 91 3.44 -5.76 -2.37
C THR A 91 4.01 -4.99 -3.57
N GLY A 92 3.86 -5.54 -4.78
CA GLY A 92 4.47 -5.01 -6.00
C GLY A 92 5.99 -4.88 -5.85
N CYS A 93 6.49 -3.66 -6.05
CA CYS A 93 7.93 -3.36 -5.86
C CYS A 93 8.31 -3.05 -4.39
N GLY A 94 7.34 -2.96 -3.47
CA GLY A 94 7.55 -2.66 -2.05
C GLY A 94 7.49 -1.17 -1.67
N TYR A 95 7.06 -0.27 -2.55
CA TYR A 95 7.05 1.17 -2.26
C TYR A 95 5.97 1.55 -1.23
N GLN A 96 4.74 1.06 -1.39
CA GLN A 96 3.67 1.28 -0.40
C GLN A 96 4.08 0.68 0.96
N ALA A 97 4.65 -0.53 0.95
CA ALA A 97 5.18 -1.17 2.15
C ALA A 97 6.24 -0.29 2.85
N ALA A 98 7.19 0.27 2.08
CA ALA A 98 8.23 1.13 2.63
C ALA A 98 7.67 2.42 3.26
N VAL A 99 6.66 3.03 2.65
CA VAL A 99 6.00 4.21 3.22
C VAL A 99 5.24 3.84 4.49
N LEU A 100 4.42 2.78 4.44
CA LEU A 100 3.54 2.36 5.54
C LEU A 100 4.31 1.81 6.74
N SER A 101 5.53 1.26 6.53
CA SER A 101 6.39 0.74 7.59
C SER A 101 6.74 1.79 8.67
N ASN A 102 6.71 3.07 8.33
CA ASN A 102 6.95 4.16 9.28
C ASN A 102 5.80 4.34 10.30
N PHE A 103 4.65 3.72 10.06
CA PHE A 103 3.42 3.95 10.81
C PHE A 103 2.90 2.72 11.55
N CYS A 104 3.60 1.59 11.48
CA CYS A 104 3.19 0.34 12.13
C CYS A 104 4.35 -0.34 12.84
N LYS A 105 4.02 -1.18 13.83
CA LYS A 105 5.02 -2.01 14.51
C LYS A 105 5.54 -3.10 13.60
N ARG A 106 4.65 -3.76 12.86
CA ARG A 106 4.98 -4.79 11.88
C ARG A 106 4.01 -4.74 10.70
N LEU A 107 4.55 -4.83 9.51
CA LEU A 107 3.82 -4.93 8.25
C LEU A 107 4.00 -6.34 7.66
N TYR A 108 2.91 -7.01 7.42
CA TYR A 108 2.83 -8.26 6.67
C TYR A 108 2.37 -7.92 5.25
N SER A 109 3.16 -8.26 4.26
CA SER A 109 2.88 -7.90 2.87
C SER A 109 3.01 -9.13 1.99
N ALA A 110 2.03 -9.37 1.13
CA ALA A 110 2.06 -10.50 0.24
C ALA A 110 1.95 -10.10 -1.22
N GLU A 111 2.71 -10.83 -2.04
CA GLU A 111 2.81 -10.66 -3.48
C GLU A 111 2.66 -12.02 -4.17
N ARG A 112 1.73 -12.10 -5.12
CA ARG A 112 1.46 -13.32 -5.89
C ARG A 112 2.45 -13.56 -7.03
N ILE A 113 3.25 -12.56 -7.41
CA ILE A 113 4.27 -12.65 -8.47
C ILE A 113 5.64 -12.78 -7.80
N GLU A 114 6.26 -13.95 -7.93
CA GLU A 114 7.52 -14.28 -7.26
C GLU A 114 8.64 -13.28 -7.56
N ALA A 115 8.80 -12.90 -8.82
CA ALA A 115 9.81 -11.91 -9.24
C ALA A 115 9.64 -10.55 -8.53
N LEU A 116 8.39 -10.09 -8.34
CA LEU A 116 8.10 -8.84 -7.63
C LEU A 116 8.31 -9.01 -6.12
N SER A 117 7.92 -10.15 -5.55
CA SER A 117 8.19 -10.46 -4.13
C SER A 117 9.67 -10.40 -3.80
N LEU A 118 10.52 -11.02 -4.63
CA LEU A 118 11.98 -10.97 -4.48
C LEU A 118 12.53 -9.55 -4.65
N ARG A 119 12.02 -8.81 -5.65
CA ARG A 119 12.39 -7.41 -5.87
C ARG A 119 12.03 -6.53 -4.66
N ALA A 120 10.82 -6.69 -4.12
CA ALA A 120 10.39 -5.96 -2.93
C ALA A 120 11.28 -6.23 -1.72
N LYS A 121 11.58 -7.50 -1.43
CA LYS A 121 12.53 -7.90 -0.37
C LYS A 121 13.90 -7.21 -0.52
N LYS A 122 14.44 -7.22 -1.74
CA LYS A 122 15.73 -6.56 -2.05
C LYS A 122 15.65 -5.06 -1.82
N ASN A 123 14.59 -4.40 -2.30
CA ASN A 123 14.40 -2.95 -2.16
C ASN A 123 14.28 -2.54 -0.69
N LEU A 124 13.45 -3.23 0.09
CA LEU A 124 13.24 -2.96 1.52
C LEU A 124 14.54 -3.18 2.31
N LYS A 125 15.27 -4.27 2.04
CA LYS A 125 16.57 -4.55 2.66
C LYS A 125 17.60 -3.45 2.35
N SER A 126 17.61 -2.90 1.13
CA SER A 126 18.55 -1.83 0.75
C SER A 126 18.29 -0.50 1.45
N LEU A 127 17.15 -0.37 2.11
CA LEU A 127 16.75 0.80 2.90
C LEU A 127 16.72 0.53 4.40
N ASP A 128 17.28 -0.61 4.86
CA ASP A 128 17.29 -1.04 6.25
C ASP A 128 15.88 -1.10 6.90
N ILE A 129 14.85 -1.38 6.10
CA ILE A 129 13.48 -1.54 6.59
C ILE A 129 13.31 -2.98 7.08
N ASN A 130 13.26 -3.16 8.41
CA ASN A 130 13.31 -4.47 9.06
C ASN A 130 11.98 -4.91 9.69
N ASN A 131 10.96 -4.06 9.69
CA ASN A 131 9.63 -4.35 10.25
C ASN A 131 8.61 -4.77 9.19
N VAL A 132 9.05 -5.12 7.98
CA VAL A 132 8.22 -5.61 6.87
C VAL A 132 8.55 -7.06 6.56
N GLU A 133 7.56 -7.93 6.66
CA GLU A 133 7.62 -9.32 6.24
C GLU A 133 6.95 -9.49 4.89
N VAL A 134 7.73 -9.80 3.84
CA VAL A 134 7.18 -10.03 2.49
C VAL A 134 7.06 -11.53 2.23
N LYS A 135 5.85 -11.99 1.91
CA LYS A 135 5.55 -13.37 1.54
C LYS A 135 5.20 -13.48 0.06
N PHE A 136 5.79 -14.45 -0.62
CA PHE A 136 5.30 -14.87 -1.94
C PHE A 136 4.09 -15.76 -1.71
N SER A 137 2.91 -15.24 -1.97
CA SER A 137 1.65 -15.94 -1.79
C SER A 137 0.49 -15.16 -2.41
N ASP A 138 -0.50 -15.89 -2.91
CA ASP A 138 -1.82 -15.34 -3.16
C ASP A 138 -2.61 -15.33 -1.85
N ILE A 139 -2.85 -14.14 -1.29
CA ILE A 139 -3.58 -13.96 -0.04
C ILE A 139 -4.93 -13.24 -0.23
N LYS A 140 -5.54 -13.37 -1.40
CA LYS A 140 -6.91 -12.88 -1.62
C LYS A 140 -7.87 -13.33 -0.51
N ASN A 141 -7.63 -14.52 0.03
CA ASN A 141 -8.40 -15.10 1.13
C ASN A 141 -7.78 -14.85 2.52
N GLY A 142 -6.94 -13.83 2.66
CA GLY A 142 -6.31 -13.46 3.93
C GLY A 142 -4.93 -14.08 4.17
N TRP A 143 -4.29 -13.64 5.25
CA TRP A 143 -2.99 -14.16 5.67
C TRP A 143 -3.13 -15.60 6.18
N PRO A 144 -2.24 -16.53 5.80
CA PRO A 144 -2.43 -17.96 6.08
C PRO A 144 -2.47 -18.31 7.57
N GLU A 145 -1.65 -17.63 8.38
CA GLU A 145 -1.63 -17.86 9.82
C GLU A 145 -2.79 -17.12 10.50
N LYS A 146 -3.34 -17.69 11.57
CA LYS A 146 -4.39 -17.06 12.38
C LYS A 146 -3.85 -15.78 13.03
N LYS A 147 -4.12 -14.65 12.41
CA LYS A 147 -3.64 -13.33 12.80
C LYS A 147 -4.72 -12.27 12.64
N PHE A 148 -4.65 -11.22 13.47
CA PHE A 148 -5.57 -10.09 13.41
C PHE A 148 -4.80 -8.80 13.22
N PHE A 149 -5.29 -7.95 12.31
CA PHE A 149 -4.63 -6.73 11.87
C PHE A 149 -5.36 -5.48 12.36
N ASP A 150 -4.59 -4.46 12.75
CA ASP A 150 -5.14 -3.13 13.09
C ASP A 150 -5.61 -2.39 11.83
N ALA A 151 -4.93 -2.65 10.72
CA ALA A 151 -5.32 -2.14 9.42
C ALA A 151 -4.98 -3.14 8.30
N ILE A 152 -5.74 -3.07 7.20
CA ILE A 152 -5.50 -3.84 5.97
C ILE A 152 -5.53 -2.86 4.80
N ILE A 153 -4.57 -2.99 3.87
CA ILE A 153 -4.50 -2.23 2.64
C ILE A 153 -4.42 -3.17 1.44
N CYS A 154 -5.31 -3.00 0.45
CA CYS A 154 -5.19 -3.68 -0.83
C CYS A 154 -4.72 -2.68 -1.90
N THR A 155 -3.68 -3.05 -2.63
CA THR A 155 -3.05 -2.21 -3.66
C THR A 155 -3.37 -2.66 -5.09
N ALA A 156 -4.36 -3.54 -5.23
CA ALA A 156 -4.96 -3.98 -6.48
C ALA A 156 -6.49 -3.96 -6.36
N ALA A 157 -7.18 -3.72 -7.47
CA ALA A 157 -8.63 -3.60 -7.49
C ALA A 157 -9.32 -4.96 -7.36
N ILE A 158 -10.35 -5.02 -6.54
CA ILE A 158 -11.20 -6.20 -6.33
C ILE A 158 -12.67 -5.81 -6.47
N PRO A 159 -13.52 -6.70 -7.02
CA PRO A 159 -14.95 -6.43 -7.11
C PRO A 159 -15.60 -6.21 -5.74
N ASP A 160 -15.20 -7.02 -4.76
CA ASP A 160 -15.61 -6.89 -3.36
C ASP A 160 -14.61 -7.58 -2.43
N ILE A 161 -14.62 -7.18 -1.15
CA ILE A 161 -13.72 -7.72 -0.13
C ILE A 161 -14.17 -9.11 0.32
N THR A 162 -13.22 -10.02 0.58
CA THR A 162 -13.53 -11.37 1.07
C THR A 162 -13.85 -11.37 2.56
N ASN A 163 -14.71 -12.28 2.99
CA ASN A 163 -15.02 -12.46 4.41
C ASN A 163 -13.78 -12.76 5.23
N SER A 164 -12.83 -13.53 4.68
CA SER A 164 -11.58 -13.87 5.37
C SER A 164 -10.75 -12.66 5.74
N LEU A 165 -10.64 -11.66 4.85
CA LEU A 165 -9.95 -10.40 5.16
C LEU A 165 -10.70 -9.59 6.22
N LEU A 166 -12.04 -9.56 6.16
CA LEU A 166 -12.86 -8.91 7.20
C LEU A 166 -12.75 -9.59 8.56
N GLU A 167 -12.66 -10.93 8.59
CA GLU A 167 -12.46 -11.68 9.84
C GLU A 167 -11.12 -11.36 10.47
N GLN A 168 -10.06 -11.21 9.67
CA GLN A 168 -8.72 -10.86 10.14
C GLN A 168 -8.57 -9.39 10.54
N LEU A 169 -9.55 -8.53 10.24
CA LEU A 169 -9.53 -7.15 10.70
C LEU A 169 -10.01 -7.05 12.15
N LYS A 170 -9.26 -6.39 13.01
CA LYS A 170 -9.65 -6.13 14.41
C LYS A 170 -10.88 -5.23 14.50
N VAL A 171 -11.56 -5.27 15.63
CA VAL A 171 -12.62 -4.29 15.97
C VAL A 171 -11.99 -2.88 16.00
N ASN A 172 -12.65 -1.91 15.38
CA ASN A 172 -12.18 -0.56 15.07
C ASN A 172 -11.00 -0.51 14.09
N GLY A 173 -10.61 -1.65 13.51
CA GLY A 173 -9.64 -1.70 12.42
C GLY A 173 -10.21 -1.12 11.13
N LYS A 174 -9.31 -0.65 10.27
CA LYS A 174 -9.62 -0.05 8.98
C LYS A 174 -9.09 -0.92 7.85
N LEU A 175 -9.88 -1.07 6.79
CA LEU A 175 -9.48 -1.72 5.56
C LEU A 175 -9.72 -0.75 4.40
N ILE A 176 -8.68 -0.47 3.61
CA ILE A 176 -8.77 0.40 2.45
C ILE A 176 -8.40 -0.36 1.18
N PHE A 177 -9.24 -0.23 0.15
CA PHE A 177 -9.04 -0.96 -1.10
C PHE A 177 -9.74 -0.27 -2.28
N PRO A 178 -9.24 -0.47 -3.52
CA PRO A 178 -9.95 -0.09 -4.74
C PRO A 178 -11.06 -1.11 -5.01
N LYS A 179 -12.31 -0.70 -4.90
CA LYS A 179 -13.50 -1.52 -5.20
C LYS A 179 -13.97 -1.28 -6.62
N GLY A 180 -14.05 -2.35 -7.42
CA GLY A 180 -14.55 -2.26 -8.78
C GLY A 180 -13.78 -3.13 -9.78
N ASN A 181 -13.94 -2.82 -11.05
CA ASN A 181 -13.37 -3.53 -12.19
C ASN A 181 -12.85 -2.54 -13.25
N ASP A 182 -12.59 -3.01 -14.46
CA ASP A 182 -12.06 -2.21 -15.57
C ASP A 182 -13.03 -1.10 -16.04
N THR A 183 -14.31 -1.15 -15.69
CA THR A 183 -15.30 -0.14 -16.08
C THR A 183 -15.39 1.03 -15.08
N GLY A 184 -14.88 0.85 -13.86
CA GLY A 184 -14.82 1.88 -12.84
C GLY A 184 -14.44 1.34 -11.47
N GLN A 185 -13.65 2.13 -10.76
CA GLN A 185 -13.16 1.78 -9.43
C GLN A 185 -13.31 2.97 -8.49
N ASN A 186 -13.71 2.69 -7.26
CA ASN A 186 -13.73 3.65 -6.17
C ASN A 186 -12.77 3.18 -5.07
N LEU A 187 -12.03 4.12 -4.50
CA LEU A 187 -11.32 3.86 -3.26
C LEU A 187 -12.33 3.79 -2.13
N VAL A 188 -12.36 2.68 -1.43
CA VAL A 188 -13.34 2.40 -0.36
C VAL A 188 -12.61 2.17 0.95
N LEU A 189 -13.14 2.77 2.01
CA LEU A 189 -12.72 2.53 3.38
C LEU A 189 -13.78 1.72 4.10
N ILE A 190 -13.38 0.59 4.67
CA ILE A 190 -14.18 -0.18 5.62
C ILE A 190 -13.65 0.06 7.03
N THR A 191 -14.56 0.29 7.98
CA THR A 191 -14.27 0.27 9.41
C THR A 191 -15.08 -0.82 10.09
N LYS A 192 -14.41 -1.79 10.71
CA LYS A 192 -15.06 -2.87 11.47
C LYS A 192 -15.43 -2.40 12.85
N ARG A 193 -16.71 -2.43 13.19
CA ARG A 193 -17.23 -2.06 14.51
C ARG A 193 -17.54 -3.27 15.37
N ARG A 194 -17.87 -3.03 16.64
CA ARG A 194 -18.31 -4.08 17.56
C ARG A 194 -19.51 -4.86 17.00
N LYS A 195 -19.69 -6.10 17.42
CA LYS A 195 -20.74 -7.01 16.97
C LYS A 195 -20.74 -7.29 15.46
N GLY A 196 -19.56 -7.19 14.81
CA GLY A 196 -19.42 -7.48 13.38
C GLY A 196 -20.02 -6.43 12.42
N ARG A 197 -20.50 -5.28 12.94
CA ARG A 197 -20.99 -4.19 12.07
C ARG A 197 -19.86 -3.64 11.22
N ILE A 198 -20.13 -3.45 9.94
CA ILE A 198 -19.22 -2.88 8.95
C ILE A 198 -19.75 -1.51 8.54
N GLU A 199 -18.89 -0.50 8.57
CA GLU A 199 -19.15 0.82 8.01
C GLU A 199 -18.31 0.95 6.74
N GLU A 200 -18.95 1.23 5.62
CA GLU A 200 -18.31 1.42 4.32
C GLU A 200 -18.45 2.89 3.90
N GLU A 201 -17.33 3.48 3.47
CA GLU A 201 -17.27 4.86 2.98
C GLU A 201 -16.59 4.87 1.60
N ILE A 202 -17.24 5.48 0.61
CA ILE A 202 -16.67 5.71 -0.72
C ILE A 202 -15.92 7.03 -0.68
N LEU A 203 -14.64 7.01 -1.05
CA LEU A 203 -13.75 8.16 -0.93
C LEU A 203 -13.56 8.87 -2.28
N ASP A 204 -12.93 8.19 -3.25
CA ASP A 204 -12.55 8.78 -4.54
C ASP A 204 -12.65 7.78 -5.68
N ARG A 205 -12.71 8.30 -6.90
CA ARG A 205 -12.46 7.49 -8.10
C ARG A 205 -10.97 7.24 -8.25
N VAL A 206 -10.61 5.98 -8.54
CA VAL A 206 -9.22 5.52 -8.69
C VAL A 206 -9.11 4.57 -9.88
N LEU A 207 -7.86 4.28 -10.26
CA LEU A 207 -7.54 3.27 -11.27
C LEU A 207 -6.35 2.45 -10.79
N PHE A 208 -6.60 1.19 -10.47
CA PHE A 208 -5.61 0.20 -10.08
C PHE A 208 -5.61 -0.98 -11.04
N VAL A 209 -4.50 -1.71 -11.07
CA VAL A 209 -4.46 -3.02 -11.71
C VAL A 209 -5.42 -3.98 -11.02
N PRO A 210 -6.06 -4.92 -11.76
CA PRO A 210 -6.96 -5.89 -11.13
C PRO A 210 -6.18 -6.87 -10.24
N MET A 211 -6.79 -7.27 -9.13
CA MET A 211 -6.31 -8.37 -8.32
C MET A 211 -6.68 -9.67 -9.02
N LEU A 212 -5.66 -10.43 -9.39
CA LEU A 212 -5.81 -11.70 -10.07
C LEU A 212 -5.54 -12.86 -9.11
N ASP A 213 -6.16 -14.00 -9.36
CA ASP A 213 -5.97 -15.23 -8.60
C ASP A 213 -4.69 -15.98 -8.98
N GLY A 214 -4.19 -16.76 -8.06
CA GLY A 214 -3.09 -17.70 -8.23
C GLY A 214 -1.70 -17.09 -8.21
N GLU A 215 -0.73 -17.91 -7.86
CA GLU A 215 0.69 -17.54 -7.80
C GLU A 215 1.33 -17.60 -9.19
N VAL A 216 2.21 -16.64 -9.48
CA VAL A 216 3.02 -16.60 -10.71
C VAL A 216 4.47 -16.81 -10.32
N LYS A 217 5.01 -18.00 -10.62
CA LYS A 217 6.40 -18.37 -10.35
C LYS A 217 7.33 -17.91 -11.48
N ILE A 218 8.60 -17.71 -11.13
CA ILE A 218 9.67 -17.55 -12.13
C ILE A 218 9.83 -18.92 -12.78
N ASN A 219 9.58 -18.98 -14.10
CA ASN A 219 9.92 -20.21 -14.85
C ASN A 219 11.44 -20.43 -14.72
N GLN A 220 11.81 -21.59 -14.21
CA GLN A 220 13.18 -22.09 -14.20
C GLN A 220 13.63 -22.45 -15.60
#